data_83dcff47fc7e7e147606a0ff99d7f23d
#
_entry.id   83dcff47fc7e7e147606a0ff99d7f23d
#
_cell.length_a   1.000
_cell.length_b   1.000
_cell.length_c   1.000
_cell.angle_alpha   90.00
_cell.angle_beta   90.00
_cell.angle_gamma   90.00
#
_symmetry.space_group_name_H-M   'P 1'
#
loop_
_entity.id
_entity.type
_entity.pdbx_description
1 polymer ?
#
loop_
_entity_poly.entity_id
_entity_poly.type
_entity_poly.pdbx_seq_one_letter_code
_entity_poly.pdbx_strand_id
1 'polypeptide(L)'
;YRSYYEIEKSIEDNPLFDTKKAQKKLRSFVEKNPSTIGTKVEIILDHFIEKVVKAKKLKGKAKGMVVTANIETAIVYFQAINKKLEELGKPFKAVIAFSGKKEVKGVEYTEDDMNGFASKDISEKFDSDEYKLLVVANKFLTGFDQPKLCAMYVDKKLQGVLAVQALSRLNRAAPKYGKKTEDLFVLDFFNKTEDIKASFDPFYTSTTLSEATDINVLHELKDALDDLGVYESSEVDEFFEKYFKGVDASKLSPIIDTSAQRFNIELELEDEEKADYKIKAKQFVKIYGQMSSIMPYEIVAWEKLFWFLKFLIPKMIIKDKDQDKLDELLNSVDLSTYGLERVKLGVSIGLDESATQLDPQNANPRGAH
;
A
#
# COMPACT_ATOMS: atom_id res chain seq x y z
N TYR A 1 -22.26 23.52 8.08
CA TYR A 1 -21.69 22.51 7.18
C TYR A 1 -21.16 23.19 5.93
N ARG A 2 -19.94 22.85 5.52
CA ARG A 2 -19.29 23.35 4.30
C ARG A 2 -19.02 22.16 3.37
N SER A 3 -19.18 22.39 2.07
CA SER A 3 -18.85 21.36 1.07
C SER A 3 -17.33 21.08 1.06
N TYR A 4 -16.95 19.90 0.56
CA TYR A 4 -15.54 19.55 0.35
C TYR A 4 -14.80 20.64 -0.44
N TYR A 5 -15.42 21.11 -1.51
CA TYR A 5 -14.85 22.13 -2.40
C TYR A 5 -14.63 23.48 -1.69
N GLU A 6 -15.58 23.91 -0.85
CA GLU A 6 -15.44 25.18 -0.09
C GLU A 6 -14.31 25.10 0.94
N ILE A 7 -14.10 23.94 1.56
CA ILE A 7 -13.00 23.71 2.50
C ILE A 7 -11.66 23.64 1.78
N GLU A 8 -11.59 22.93 0.63
CA GLU A 8 -10.37 22.86 -0.19
C GLU A 8 -9.94 24.27 -0.64
N LYS A 9 -10.89 25.10 -1.11
CA LYS A 9 -10.62 26.48 -1.47
C LYS A 9 -10.22 27.34 -0.26
N SER A 10 -10.87 27.13 0.88
CA SER A 10 -10.51 27.83 2.14
C SER A 10 -9.10 27.48 2.61
N ILE A 11 -8.60 26.26 2.34
CA ILE A 11 -7.22 25.85 2.59
C ILE A 11 -6.24 26.52 1.63
N GLU A 12 -6.60 26.60 0.35
CA GLU A 12 -5.78 27.25 -0.68
C GLU A 12 -5.62 28.75 -0.44
N ASP A 13 -6.69 29.42 -0.02
CA ASP A 13 -6.70 30.86 0.22
C ASP A 13 -6.09 31.28 1.57
N ASN A 14 -5.73 30.34 2.45
CA ASN A 14 -5.20 30.64 3.78
C ASN A 14 -3.68 30.53 3.85
N PRO A 15 -2.93 31.64 3.98
CA PRO A 15 -1.48 31.65 4.00
C PRO A 15 -0.85 30.97 5.24
N LEU A 16 -1.66 30.64 6.27
CA LEU A 16 -1.20 29.97 7.48
C LEU A 16 -1.11 28.45 7.33
N PHE A 17 -1.67 27.88 6.24
CA PHE A 17 -1.63 26.44 6.01
C PHE A 17 -0.52 26.04 5.02
N ASP A 18 0.20 24.96 5.33
CA ASP A 18 0.86 24.19 4.30
C ASP A 18 -0.22 23.52 3.43
N THR A 19 -0.57 24.20 2.33
CA THR A 19 -1.68 23.83 1.45
C THR A 19 -1.63 22.36 1.04
N LYS A 20 -0.45 21.81 0.71
CA LYS A 20 -0.31 20.40 0.30
C LYS A 20 -0.60 19.43 1.45
N LYS A 21 -0.17 19.75 2.66
CA LYS A 21 -0.45 18.92 3.83
C LYS A 21 -1.91 18.99 4.24
N ALA A 22 -2.50 20.17 4.21
CA ALA A 22 -3.89 20.41 4.54
C ALA A 22 -4.83 19.71 3.58
N GLN A 23 -4.61 19.83 2.26
CA GLN A 23 -5.36 19.11 1.23
C GLN A 23 -5.24 17.60 1.38
N LYS A 24 -4.02 17.09 1.69
CA LYS A 24 -3.82 15.66 1.92
C LYS A 24 -4.61 15.15 3.14
N LYS A 25 -4.67 15.94 4.24
CA LYS A 25 -5.46 15.58 5.43
C LYS A 25 -6.95 15.61 5.13
N LEU A 26 -7.44 16.66 4.45
CA LEU A 26 -8.84 16.76 4.03
C LEU A 26 -9.24 15.56 3.17
N ARG A 27 -8.44 15.24 2.15
CA ARG A 27 -8.67 14.08 1.29
C ARG A 27 -8.69 12.79 2.10
N SER A 28 -7.71 12.58 2.98
CA SER A 28 -7.65 11.40 3.84
C SER A 28 -8.86 11.28 4.77
N PHE A 29 -9.35 12.39 5.31
CA PHE A 29 -10.54 12.42 6.17
C PHE A 29 -11.79 11.98 5.42
N VAL A 30 -12.01 12.52 4.22
CA VAL A 30 -13.16 12.17 3.37
C VAL A 30 -13.07 10.72 2.89
N GLU A 31 -11.90 10.30 2.40
CA GLU A 31 -11.70 8.95 1.87
C GLU A 31 -11.87 7.84 2.92
N LYS A 32 -11.56 8.11 4.19
CA LYS A 32 -11.73 7.16 5.29
C LYS A 32 -13.13 7.14 5.90
N ASN A 33 -13.99 8.06 5.48
CA ASN A 33 -15.33 8.12 6.06
C ASN A 33 -16.16 6.91 5.65
N PRO A 34 -16.92 6.30 6.59
CA PRO A 34 -17.76 5.14 6.30
C PRO A 34 -18.76 5.35 5.15
N SER A 35 -19.32 6.57 5.00
CA SER A 35 -20.24 6.88 3.91
C SER A 35 -19.54 6.83 2.54
N THR A 36 -18.35 7.40 2.43
CA THR A 36 -17.52 7.35 1.21
C THR A 36 -17.12 5.91 0.89
N ILE A 37 -16.71 5.15 1.90
CA ILE A 37 -16.40 3.73 1.75
C ILE A 37 -17.63 2.94 1.31
N GLY A 38 -18.82 3.24 1.84
CA GLY A 38 -20.06 2.62 1.41
C GLY A 38 -20.32 2.77 -0.07
N THR A 39 -20.16 3.97 -0.62
CA THR A 39 -20.30 4.24 -2.07
C THR A 39 -19.26 3.47 -2.90
N LYS A 40 -18.00 3.43 -2.44
CA LYS A 40 -16.95 2.63 -3.10
C LYS A 40 -17.27 1.14 -3.09
N VAL A 41 -17.80 0.63 -1.98
CA VAL A 41 -18.22 -0.78 -1.84
C VAL A 41 -19.35 -1.12 -2.80
N GLU A 42 -20.34 -0.24 -3.00
CA GLU A 42 -21.40 -0.43 -4.00
C GLU A 42 -20.79 -0.58 -5.39
N ILE A 43 -19.92 0.33 -5.80
CA ILE A 43 -19.22 0.26 -7.10
C ILE A 43 -18.43 -1.04 -7.25
N ILE A 44 -17.70 -1.46 -6.20
CA ILE A 44 -16.91 -2.69 -6.19
C ILE A 44 -17.82 -3.91 -6.39
N LEU A 45 -18.88 -4.00 -5.61
CA LEU A 45 -19.77 -5.16 -5.65
C LEU A 45 -20.57 -5.21 -6.95
N ASP A 46 -21.08 -4.10 -7.42
CA ASP A 46 -21.77 -4.02 -8.72
C ASP A 46 -20.87 -4.49 -9.86
N HIS A 47 -19.62 -3.96 -9.91
CA HIS A 47 -18.66 -4.38 -10.91
C HIS A 47 -18.30 -5.87 -10.77
N PHE A 48 -17.98 -6.34 -9.56
CA PHE A 48 -17.56 -7.71 -9.32
C PHE A 48 -18.67 -8.70 -9.65
N ILE A 49 -19.90 -8.43 -9.24
CA ILE A 49 -21.05 -9.29 -9.51
C ILE A 49 -21.34 -9.33 -11.01
N GLU A 50 -21.43 -8.18 -11.68
CA GLU A 50 -21.80 -8.13 -13.10
C GLU A 50 -20.67 -8.66 -14.02
N LYS A 51 -19.44 -8.20 -13.79
CA LYS A 51 -18.32 -8.46 -14.73
C LYS A 51 -17.53 -9.72 -14.41
N VAL A 52 -17.63 -10.25 -13.18
CA VAL A 52 -16.86 -11.43 -12.77
C VAL A 52 -17.78 -12.61 -12.45
N VAL A 53 -18.73 -12.43 -11.53
CA VAL A 53 -19.56 -13.56 -11.06
C VAL A 53 -20.58 -13.96 -12.12
N LYS A 54 -21.43 -13.05 -12.59
CA LYS A 54 -22.45 -13.31 -13.63
C LYS A 54 -21.83 -13.69 -14.97
N ALA A 55 -20.70 -13.07 -15.31
CA ALA A 55 -19.93 -13.41 -16.50
C ALA A 55 -19.21 -14.76 -16.41
N LYS A 56 -19.29 -15.46 -15.25
CA LYS A 56 -18.67 -16.78 -14.99
C LYS A 56 -17.16 -16.80 -15.33
N LYS A 57 -16.44 -15.69 -15.05
CA LYS A 57 -15.00 -15.61 -15.29
C LYS A 57 -14.27 -16.77 -14.65
N LEU A 58 -13.22 -17.28 -15.30
CA LEU A 58 -12.45 -18.45 -14.87
C LEU A 58 -13.35 -19.67 -14.55
N LYS A 59 -14.35 -19.95 -15.41
CA LYS A 59 -15.35 -21.02 -15.22
C LYS A 59 -16.12 -20.87 -13.89
N GLY A 60 -16.39 -19.62 -13.46
CA GLY A 60 -17.08 -19.31 -12.21
C GLY A 60 -16.19 -19.37 -10.96
N LYS A 61 -14.89 -19.63 -11.09
CA LYS A 61 -13.93 -19.74 -9.96
C LYS A 61 -13.17 -18.43 -9.67
N ALA A 62 -13.43 -17.40 -10.43
CA ALA A 62 -12.73 -16.11 -10.32
C ALA A 62 -12.87 -15.49 -8.94
N LYS A 63 -11.79 -14.85 -8.48
CA LYS A 63 -11.64 -14.19 -7.19
C LYS A 63 -11.30 -12.72 -7.38
N GLY A 64 -11.65 -11.90 -6.38
CA GLY A 64 -11.28 -10.50 -6.32
C GLY A 64 -10.54 -10.16 -5.03
N MET A 65 -9.74 -9.09 -5.08
CA MET A 65 -9.03 -8.54 -3.93
C MET A 65 -9.32 -7.06 -3.79
N VAL A 66 -9.64 -6.61 -2.59
CA VAL A 66 -9.80 -5.19 -2.23
C VAL A 66 -8.59 -4.77 -1.40
N VAL A 67 -7.81 -3.84 -1.93
CA VAL A 67 -6.57 -3.35 -1.31
C VAL A 67 -6.83 -2.00 -0.68
N THR A 68 -6.68 -1.89 0.64
CA THR A 68 -6.99 -0.69 1.41
C THR A 68 -5.74 -0.05 2.00
N ALA A 69 -5.84 1.22 2.39
CA ALA A 69 -4.72 2.00 2.88
C ALA A 69 -4.11 1.44 4.19
N ASN A 70 -4.94 0.93 5.10
CA ASN A 70 -4.52 0.41 6.40
C ASN A 70 -5.55 -0.56 6.97
N ILE A 71 -5.25 -1.18 8.12
CA ILE A 71 -6.09 -2.19 8.76
C ILE A 71 -7.46 -1.62 9.17
N GLU A 72 -7.51 -0.42 9.72
CA GLU A 72 -8.76 0.23 10.12
C GLU A 72 -9.69 0.40 8.92
N THR A 73 -9.17 0.90 7.81
CA THR A 73 -9.92 1.01 6.56
C THR A 73 -10.35 -0.36 6.03
N ALA A 74 -9.50 -1.40 6.14
CA ALA A 74 -9.85 -2.76 5.74
C ALA A 74 -11.05 -3.29 6.55
N ILE A 75 -11.07 -3.04 7.85
CA ILE A 75 -12.18 -3.43 8.73
C ILE A 75 -13.48 -2.77 8.29
N VAL A 76 -13.48 -1.46 8.03
CA VAL A 76 -14.66 -0.71 7.57
C VAL A 76 -15.15 -1.25 6.21
N TYR A 77 -14.23 -1.49 5.27
CA TYR A 77 -14.57 -2.11 3.97
C TYR A 77 -15.21 -3.48 4.15
N PHE A 78 -14.61 -4.34 4.97
CA PHE A 78 -15.12 -5.69 5.20
C PHE A 78 -16.53 -5.69 5.81
N GLN A 79 -16.76 -4.83 6.79
CA GLN A 79 -18.09 -4.67 7.41
C GLN A 79 -19.12 -4.17 6.38
N ALA A 80 -18.76 -3.16 5.59
CA ALA A 80 -19.65 -2.60 4.55
C ALA A 80 -19.94 -3.63 3.44
N ILE A 81 -18.93 -4.40 3.01
CA ILE A 81 -19.07 -5.47 2.02
C ILE A 81 -20.04 -6.55 2.56
N ASN A 82 -19.83 -7.05 3.77
CA ASN A 82 -20.69 -8.09 4.34
C ASN A 82 -22.12 -7.60 4.49
N LYS A 83 -22.34 -6.38 4.98
CA LYS A 83 -23.67 -5.78 5.08
C LYS A 83 -24.35 -5.77 3.70
N LYS A 84 -23.65 -5.30 2.66
CA LYS A 84 -24.20 -5.25 1.32
C LYS A 84 -24.43 -6.61 0.71
N LEU A 85 -23.55 -7.58 0.96
CA LEU A 85 -23.76 -8.98 0.54
C LEU A 85 -24.98 -9.60 1.21
N GLU A 86 -25.29 -9.25 2.47
CA GLU A 86 -26.52 -9.68 3.15
C GLU A 86 -27.78 -9.13 2.47
N GLU A 87 -27.77 -7.83 2.13
CA GLU A 87 -28.85 -7.19 1.39
C GLU A 87 -29.09 -7.87 0.01
N LEU A 88 -28.01 -8.37 -0.62
CA LEU A 88 -28.04 -9.05 -1.91
C LEU A 88 -28.33 -10.57 -1.81
N GLY A 89 -28.66 -11.09 -0.64
CA GLY A 89 -28.95 -12.52 -0.43
C GLY A 89 -27.71 -13.42 -0.36
N LYS A 90 -26.55 -12.84 -0.03
CA LYS A 90 -25.28 -13.57 0.18
C LYS A 90 -24.83 -14.43 -1.01
N PRO A 91 -24.66 -13.87 -2.20
CA PRO A 91 -24.28 -14.64 -3.40
C PRO A 91 -22.89 -15.29 -3.27
N PHE A 92 -22.06 -14.80 -2.37
CA PHE A 92 -20.75 -15.35 -1.95
C PHE A 92 -20.32 -14.72 -0.62
N LYS A 93 -19.21 -15.18 -0.06
CA LYS A 93 -18.62 -14.62 1.16
C LYS A 93 -17.35 -13.82 0.86
N ALA A 94 -17.02 -12.88 1.75
CA ALA A 94 -15.77 -12.16 1.79
C ALA A 94 -14.88 -12.66 2.95
N VAL A 95 -13.57 -12.46 2.82
CA VAL A 95 -12.55 -12.72 3.84
C VAL A 95 -11.76 -11.43 4.07
N ILE A 96 -11.34 -11.19 5.30
CA ILE A 96 -10.39 -10.12 5.62
C ILE A 96 -9.05 -10.70 6.05
N ALA A 97 -7.94 -10.04 5.66
CA ALA A 97 -6.61 -10.44 6.07
C ALA A 97 -5.76 -9.24 6.51
N PHE A 98 -5.26 -9.30 7.75
CA PHE A 98 -4.32 -8.33 8.33
C PHE A 98 -3.50 -9.02 9.42
N SER A 99 -2.41 -8.41 9.86
CA SER A 99 -1.56 -9.00 10.88
C SER A 99 -1.81 -8.37 12.25
N GLY A 100 -1.83 -9.21 13.28
CA GLY A 100 -1.99 -8.80 14.68
C GLY A 100 -3.42 -8.40 15.03
N LYS A 101 -3.54 -7.59 16.08
CA LYS A 101 -4.81 -7.04 16.57
C LYS A 101 -4.92 -5.58 16.23
N LYS A 102 -6.14 -5.08 16.02
CA LYS A 102 -6.40 -3.67 15.77
C LYS A 102 -7.56 -3.17 16.61
N GLU A 103 -7.30 -2.16 17.42
CA GLU A 103 -8.34 -1.43 18.10
C GLU A 103 -8.90 -0.32 17.19
N VAL A 104 -10.21 -0.29 17.04
CA VAL A 104 -10.95 0.74 16.32
C VAL A 104 -12.13 1.19 17.17
N LYS A 105 -12.18 2.45 17.54
CA LYS A 105 -13.24 3.05 18.39
C LYS A 105 -13.51 2.28 19.68
N GLY A 106 -12.45 1.80 20.34
CA GLY A 106 -12.55 1.05 21.61
C GLY A 106 -12.93 -0.42 21.48
N VAL A 107 -13.03 -0.94 20.25
CA VAL A 107 -13.29 -2.37 19.98
C VAL A 107 -12.03 -2.99 19.38
N GLU A 108 -11.54 -4.07 19.98
CA GLU A 108 -10.42 -4.86 19.44
C GLU A 108 -10.92 -5.83 18.37
N TYR A 109 -10.24 -5.86 17.24
CA TYR A 109 -10.53 -6.75 16.11
C TYR A 109 -9.34 -7.65 15.83
N THR A 110 -9.61 -8.92 15.58
CA THR A 110 -8.67 -9.92 15.08
C THR A 110 -9.18 -10.53 13.77
N GLU A 111 -8.27 -11.11 12.97
CA GLU A 111 -8.69 -11.85 11.77
C GLU A 111 -9.63 -12.99 12.09
N ASP A 112 -9.33 -13.74 13.16
CA ASP A 112 -10.08 -14.93 13.57
C ASP A 112 -11.52 -14.56 13.93
N ASP A 113 -11.70 -13.50 14.73
CA ASP A 113 -13.02 -13.04 15.14
C ASP A 113 -13.84 -12.51 13.95
N MET A 114 -13.19 -11.77 13.06
CA MET A 114 -13.88 -11.17 11.91
C MET A 114 -14.25 -12.19 10.85
N ASN A 115 -13.41 -13.20 10.62
CA ASN A 115 -13.67 -14.25 9.64
C ASN A 115 -14.50 -15.41 10.20
N GLY A 116 -14.49 -15.62 11.52
CA GLY A 116 -15.13 -16.77 12.19
C GLY A 116 -14.35 -18.08 12.00
N PHE A 117 -13.06 -18.00 11.65
CA PHE A 117 -12.14 -19.15 11.53
C PHE A 117 -10.69 -18.69 11.73
N ALA A 118 -9.77 -19.63 11.96
CA ALA A 118 -8.38 -19.33 12.28
C ALA A 118 -7.64 -18.68 11.12
N SER A 119 -6.78 -17.70 11.39
CA SER A 119 -5.99 -16.93 10.41
C SER A 119 -5.12 -17.81 9.51
N LYS A 120 -4.64 -18.96 10.00
CA LYS A 120 -3.87 -19.94 9.21
C LYS A 120 -4.68 -20.54 8.06
N ASP A 121 -6.00 -20.59 8.17
CA ASP A 121 -6.91 -21.23 7.22
C ASP A 121 -7.39 -20.26 6.12
N ILE A 122 -7.02 -18.96 6.20
CA ILE A 122 -7.46 -17.93 5.25
C ILE A 122 -7.18 -18.32 3.79
N SER A 123 -5.98 -18.81 3.50
CA SER A 123 -5.59 -19.17 2.12
C SER A 123 -6.44 -20.32 1.58
N GLU A 124 -6.69 -21.35 2.39
CA GLU A 124 -7.51 -22.50 2.03
C GLU A 124 -8.99 -22.11 1.88
N LYS A 125 -9.52 -21.37 2.85
CA LYS A 125 -10.89 -20.87 2.81
C LYS A 125 -11.12 -19.96 1.60
N PHE A 126 -10.20 -19.04 1.33
CA PHE A 126 -10.30 -18.18 0.16
C PHE A 126 -10.15 -18.95 -1.16
N ASP A 127 -9.46 -20.08 -1.19
CA ASP A 127 -9.41 -20.93 -2.38
C ASP A 127 -10.73 -21.65 -2.67
N SER A 128 -11.59 -21.86 -1.68
CA SER A 128 -12.90 -22.50 -1.85
C SER A 128 -13.85 -21.64 -2.70
N ASP A 129 -14.93 -22.24 -3.22
CA ASP A 129 -15.92 -21.53 -4.05
C ASP A 129 -16.81 -20.57 -3.28
N GLU A 130 -16.92 -20.77 -1.99
CA GLU A 130 -17.77 -19.99 -1.10
C GLU A 130 -17.27 -18.55 -0.93
N TYR A 131 -15.95 -18.37 -0.86
CA TYR A 131 -15.31 -17.08 -0.65
C TYR A 131 -14.77 -16.53 -1.97
N LYS A 132 -15.20 -15.32 -2.38
CA LYS A 132 -14.82 -14.74 -3.67
C LYS A 132 -14.10 -13.40 -3.56
N LEU A 133 -14.24 -12.68 -2.44
CA LEU A 133 -13.55 -11.41 -2.21
C LEU A 133 -12.63 -11.50 -1.00
N LEU A 134 -11.41 -10.99 -1.14
CA LEU A 134 -10.41 -10.85 -0.06
C LEU A 134 -10.12 -9.37 0.17
N VAL A 135 -10.34 -8.90 1.40
CA VAL A 135 -10.03 -7.52 1.81
C VAL A 135 -8.71 -7.50 2.55
N VAL A 136 -7.78 -6.67 2.11
CA VAL A 136 -6.42 -6.59 2.68
C VAL A 136 -5.96 -5.14 2.87
N ALA A 137 -5.05 -4.93 3.82
CA ALA A 137 -4.28 -3.69 3.92
C ALA A 137 -2.86 -3.87 3.34
N ASN A 138 -2.02 -4.66 4.02
CA ASN A 138 -0.65 -4.97 3.60
C ASN A 138 -0.40 -6.48 3.48
N LYS A 139 -1.03 -7.26 4.34
CA LYS A 139 -0.94 -8.73 4.31
C LYS A 139 -1.40 -9.23 2.96
N PHE A 140 -0.70 -10.21 2.40
CA PHE A 140 -0.97 -10.80 1.08
C PHE A 140 -0.75 -9.89 -0.14
N LEU A 141 -0.32 -8.63 0.03
CA LEU A 141 0.20 -7.86 -1.11
C LEU A 141 1.52 -8.43 -1.63
N THR A 142 2.26 -9.11 -0.76
CA THR A 142 3.47 -9.87 -1.10
C THR A 142 3.31 -11.31 -0.62
N GLY A 143 3.96 -12.27 -1.27
CA GLY A 143 4.00 -13.66 -0.80
C GLY A 143 2.70 -14.48 -0.93
N PHE A 144 1.58 -13.92 -1.38
CA PHE A 144 0.32 -14.64 -1.54
C PHE A 144 0.14 -15.17 -2.96
N ASP A 145 -0.08 -16.46 -3.10
CA ASP A 145 -0.31 -17.10 -4.41
C ASP A 145 -1.77 -17.54 -4.55
N GLN A 146 -2.51 -16.83 -5.42
CA GLN A 146 -3.90 -17.16 -5.76
C GLN A 146 -4.11 -17.01 -7.27
N PRO A 147 -3.92 -18.08 -8.05
CA PRO A 147 -4.04 -18.03 -9.50
C PRO A 147 -5.44 -17.64 -10.01
N LYS A 148 -6.50 -17.89 -9.21
CA LYS A 148 -7.87 -17.52 -9.54
C LYS A 148 -8.18 -16.02 -9.39
N LEU A 149 -7.22 -15.23 -8.87
CA LEU A 149 -7.39 -13.78 -8.72
C LEU A 149 -7.46 -13.12 -10.09
N CYS A 150 -8.56 -12.43 -10.41
CA CYS A 150 -8.77 -11.75 -11.67
C CYS A 150 -9.24 -10.30 -11.54
N ALA A 151 -9.71 -9.89 -10.38
CA ALA A 151 -10.13 -8.52 -10.13
C ALA A 151 -9.41 -7.93 -8.91
N MET A 152 -8.92 -6.70 -9.03
CA MET A 152 -8.31 -5.96 -7.94
C MET A 152 -8.93 -4.58 -7.85
N TYR A 153 -9.35 -4.21 -6.65
CA TYR A 153 -9.95 -2.92 -6.30
C TYR A 153 -9.00 -2.21 -5.36
N VAL A 154 -8.43 -1.10 -5.81
CA VAL A 154 -7.34 -0.43 -5.11
C VAL A 154 -7.84 0.88 -4.51
N ASP A 155 -7.81 0.98 -3.18
CA ASP A 155 -8.04 2.21 -2.43
C ASP A 155 -6.83 2.51 -1.53
N LYS A 156 -5.67 2.55 -2.17
CA LYS A 156 -4.38 2.76 -1.53
C LYS A 156 -3.40 3.37 -2.52
N LYS A 157 -2.50 4.21 -2.01
CA LYS A 157 -1.39 4.67 -2.82
C LYS A 157 -0.45 3.50 -3.14
N LEU A 158 -0.32 3.18 -4.41
CA LEU A 158 0.64 2.20 -4.93
C LEU A 158 1.69 2.93 -5.76
N GLN A 159 2.96 2.73 -5.44
CA GLN A 159 4.08 3.32 -6.18
C GLN A 159 5.27 2.36 -6.22
N GLY A 160 6.07 2.41 -7.31
CA GLY A 160 7.30 1.65 -7.48
C GLY A 160 7.09 0.15 -7.27
N VAL A 161 7.98 -0.49 -6.56
CA VAL A 161 7.97 -1.93 -6.28
C VAL A 161 6.64 -2.42 -5.71
N LEU A 162 6.01 -1.65 -4.82
CA LEU A 162 4.74 -2.05 -4.22
C LEU A 162 3.61 -2.16 -5.26
N ALA A 163 3.57 -1.23 -6.23
CA ALA A 163 2.59 -1.29 -7.33
C ALA A 163 2.79 -2.56 -8.16
N VAL A 164 4.04 -2.82 -8.53
CA VAL A 164 4.40 -4.01 -9.33
C VAL A 164 4.07 -5.28 -8.57
N GLN A 165 4.48 -5.40 -7.31
CA GLN A 165 4.22 -6.58 -6.49
C GLN A 165 2.73 -6.84 -6.26
N ALA A 166 1.94 -5.80 -6.03
CA ALA A 166 0.51 -5.93 -5.81
C ALA A 166 -0.21 -6.34 -7.12
N LEU A 167 0.00 -5.60 -8.20
CA LEU A 167 -0.75 -5.80 -9.44
C LEU A 167 -0.30 -7.05 -10.22
N SER A 168 0.97 -7.45 -10.13
CA SER A 168 1.47 -8.69 -10.73
C SER A 168 0.80 -9.96 -10.18
N ARG A 169 0.12 -9.87 -9.02
CA ARG A 169 -0.71 -10.97 -8.51
C ARG A 169 -1.82 -11.37 -9.49
N LEU A 170 -2.35 -10.42 -10.24
CA LEU A 170 -3.34 -10.69 -11.27
C LEU A 170 -2.77 -11.52 -12.42
N ASN A 171 -1.49 -11.41 -12.72
CA ASN A 171 -0.83 -12.07 -13.84
C ASN A 171 -0.47 -13.55 -13.58
N ARG A 172 -0.78 -14.08 -12.39
CA ARG A 172 -0.55 -15.50 -12.11
C ARG A 172 -1.31 -16.37 -13.07
N ALA A 173 -0.58 -17.27 -13.76
CA ALA A 173 -1.17 -18.17 -14.73
C ALA A 173 -2.13 -19.16 -14.07
N ALA A 174 -3.29 -19.37 -14.70
CA ALA A 174 -4.28 -20.37 -14.27
C ALA A 174 -4.83 -21.14 -15.49
N PRO A 175 -3.97 -21.92 -16.17
CA PRO A 175 -4.34 -22.59 -17.43
C PRO A 175 -5.52 -23.56 -17.26
N LYS A 176 -5.63 -24.21 -16.10
CA LYS A 176 -6.78 -25.06 -15.74
C LYS A 176 -8.13 -24.36 -15.86
N TYR A 177 -8.15 -23.06 -15.60
CA TYR A 177 -9.35 -22.22 -15.64
C TYR A 177 -9.46 -21.39 -16.93
N GLY A 178 -8.48 -21.49 -17.83
CA GLY A 178 -8.46 -20.75 -19.09
C GLY A 178 -8.28 -19.26 -18.90
N LYS A 179 -7.52 -18.84 -17.87
CA LYS A 179 -7.30 -17.42 -17.53
C LYS A 179 -6.53 -16.72 -18.63
N LYS A 180 -7.06 -15.57 -19.07
CA LYS A 180 -6.48 -14.72 -20.09
C LYS A 180 -6.38 -13.28 -19.58
N THR A 181 -5.63 -12.44 -20.30
CA THR A 181 -5.45 -11.02 -19.95
C THR A 181 -6.78 -10.25 -19.92
N GLU A 182 -7.71 -10.55 -20.84
CA GLU A 182 -9.04 -9.96 -20.87
C GLU A 182 -9.95 -10.35 -19.68
N ASP A 183 -9.52 -11.31 -18.86
CA ASP A 183 -10.23 -11.66 -17.63
C ASP A 183 -9.80 -10.80 -16.45
N LEU A 184 -8.76 -9.98 -16.62
CA LEU A 184 -8.17 -9.21 -15.56
C LEU A 184 -8.79 -7.80 -15.47
N PHE A 185 -9.12 -7.38 -14.26
CA PHE A 185 -9.70 -6.07 -13.97
C PHE A 185 -8.95 -5.38 -12.83
N VAL A 186 -8.61 -4.12 -13.04
CA VAL A 186 -8.16 -3.22 -11.97
C VAL A 186 -9.09 -2.02 -11.94
N LEU A 187 -9.71 -1.77 -10.80
CA LEU A 187 -10.46 -0.55 -10.53
C LEU A 187 -9.74 0.19 -9.40
N ASP A 188 -9.23 1.35 -9.71
CA ASP A 188 -8.40 2.12 -8.80
C ASP A 188 -9.09 3.42 -8.41
N PHE A 189 -9.28 3.63 -7.09
CA PHE A 189 -9.90 4.84 -6.54
C PHE A 189 -8.87 5.89 -6.13
N PHE A 190 -7.58 5.54 -6.14
CA PHE A 190 -6.55 6.37 -5.54
C PHE A 190 -5.49 6.84 -6.52
N ASN A 191 -4.99 5.95 -7.37
CA ASN A 191 -3.81 6.21 -8.20
C ASN A 191 -4.21 6.63 -9.60
N LYS A 192 -3.37 7.47 -10.21
CA LYS A 192 -3.50 7.77 -11.63
C LYS A 192 -2.88 6.66 -12.47
N THR A 193 -3.43 6.39 -13.63
CA THR A 193 -2.92 5.37 -14.56
C THR A 193 -1.46 5.60 -14.92
N GLU A 194 -1.09 6.88 -15.10
CA GLU A 194 0.26 7.30 -15.44
C GLU A 194 1.27 6.96 -14.34
N ASP A 195 0.89 7.16 -13.07
CA ASP A 195 1.75 6.84 -11.91
C ASP A 195 1.96 5.32 -11.76
N ILE A 196 0.90 4.54 -12.03
CA ILE A 196 1.01 3.07 -12.05
C ILE A 196 1.91 2.62 -13.19
N LYS A 197 1.72 3.15 -14.41
CA LYS A 197 2.59 2.84 -15.55
C LYS A 197 4.05 3.17 -15.25
N ALA A 198 4.34 4.36 -14.76
CA ALA A 198 5.69 4.77 -14.36
C ALA A 198 6.31 3.87 -13.29
N SER A 199 5.50 3.21 -12.47
CA SER A 199 5.98 2.23 -11.48
C SER A 199 6.43 0.92 -12.13
N PHE A 200 5.85 0.55 -13.27
CA PHE A 200 6.22 -0.65 -14.02
C PHE A 200 7.39 -0.43 -14.99
N ASP A 201 7.52 0.77 -15.54
CA ASP A 201 8.54 1.09 -16.55
C ASP A 201 9.96 0.59 -16.20
N PRO A 202 10.49 0.78 -14.95
CA PRO A 202 11.81 0.29 -14.59
C PRO A 202 11.98 -1.22 -14.66
N PHE A 203 10.89 -1.99 -14.53
CA PHE A 203 10.90 -3.45 -14.54
C PHE A 203 10.78 -4.03 -15.95
N TYR A 204 10.23 -3.27 -16.88
CA TYR A 204 10.08 -3.68 -18.28
C TYR A 204 11.21 -3.16 -19.17
N THR A 205 11.87 -2.09 -18.75
CA THR A 205 12.97 -1.48 -19.53
C THR A 205 14.37 -1.92 -19.11
N SER A 206 14.50 -2.76 -18.07
CA SER A 206 15.84 -3.17 -17.62
C SER A 206 15.88 -4.57 -17.00
N THR A 207 16.65 -5.44 -17.61
CA THR A 207 17.19 -6.66 -17.01
C THR A 207 18.65 -6.52 -16.58
N THR A 208 19.26 -5.37 -16.81
CA THR A 208 20.64 -5.09 -16.43
C THR A 208 20.73 -3.81 -15.62
N LEU A 209 21.55 -3.84 -14.58
CA LEU A 209 22.02 -2.65 -13.88
C LEU A 209 22.67 -1.72 -14.93
N SER A 210 22.02 -0.60 -15.25
CA SER A 210 22.70 0.45 -15.97
C SER A 210 23.66 1.18 -15.02
N GLU A 211 24.73 1.73 -15.57
CA GLU A 211 25.69 2.59 -14.85
C GLU A 211 25.05 3.76 -14.08
N ALA A 212 23.77 4.02 -14.33
CA ALA A 212 23.01 5.12 -13.70
C ALA A 212 22.45 4.82 -12.30
N THR A 213 22.49 3.57 -11.84
CA THR A 213 22.11 3.26 -10.45
C THR A 213 23.38 2.76 -9.74
N ASP A 214 24.21 3.73 -9.39
CA ASP A 214 25.49 3.49 -8.74
C ASP A 214 25.24 2.90 -7.34
N ILE A 215 25.73 1.69 -7.12
CA ILE A 215 25.78 1.02 -5.82
C ILE A 215 26.44 1.92 -4.74
N ASN A 216 27.36 2.80 -5.16
CA ASN A 216 28.02 3.73 -4.27
C ASN A 216 27.03 4.70 -3.60
N VAL A 217 25.92 5.06 -4.25
CA VAL A 217 24.88 5.90 -3.65
C VAL A 217 24.27 5.23 -2.41
N LEU A 218 24.08 3.90 -2.42
CA LEU A 218 23.59 3.19 -1.25
C LEU A 218 24.62 3.12 -0.13
N HIS A 219 25.92 3.00 -0.47
CA HIS A 219 27.00 3.09 0.50
C HIS A 219 27.02 4.48 1.15
N GLU A 220 27.03 5.54 0.36
CA GLU A 220 27.02 6.92 0.86
C GLU A 220 25.79 7.23 1.73
N LEU A 221 24.61 6.76 1.32
CA LEU A 221 23.40 6.93 2.12
C LEU A 221 23.48 6.14 3.43
N LYS A 222 24.00 4.91 3.40
CA LYS A 222 24.16 4.12 4.61
C LYS A 222 25.14 4.74 5.57
N ASP A 223 26.32 5.16 5.07
CA ASP A 223 27.33 5.82 5.89
C ASP A 223 26.77 7.09 6.54
N ALA A 224 26.07 7.93 5.77
CA ALA A 224 25.41 9.13 6.30
C ALA A 224 24.29 8.83 7.33
N LEU A 225 23.63 7.68 7.23
CA LEU A 225 22.64 7.25 8.23
C LEU A 225 23.29 6.69 9.49
N ASP A 226 24.39 5.96 9.34
CA ASP A 226 25.15 5.40 10.45
C ASP A 226 25.84 6.50 11.28
N ASP A 227 26.41 7.53 10.62
CA ASP A 227 27.16 8.62 11.24
C ASP A 227 26.37 9.40 12.29
N LEU A 228 25.05 9.51 12.13
CA LEU A 228 24.21 10.28 13.07
C LEU A 228 23.86 9.51 14.36
N GLY A 229 24.10 8.18 14.40
CA GLY A 229 23.88 7.37 15.59
C GLY A 229 22.42 7.26 16.03
N VAL A 230 21.47 7.38 15.11
CA VAL A 230 20.03 7.24 15.39
C VAL A 230 19.69 5.81 15.80
N TYR A 231 20.40 4.83 15.29
CA TYR A 231 20.25 3.42 15.60
C TYR A 231 21.62 2.73 15.82
N GLU A 232 21.61 1.63 16.53
CA GLU A 232 22.74 0.74 16.66
C GLU A 232 22.60 -0.46 15.74
N SER A 233 23.74 -0.96 15.21
CA SER A 233 23.71 -2.16 14.34
C SER A 233 23.10 -3.37 15.05
N SER A 234 23.28 -3.50 16.35
CA SER A 234 22.66 -4.54 17.18
C SER A 234 21.14 -4.46 17.22
N GLU A 235 20.57 -3.25 17.24
CA GLU A 235 19.12 -3.03 17.19
C GLU A 235 18.53 -3.44 15.84
N VAL A 236 19.24 -3.11 14.75
CA VAL A 236 18.87 -3.50 13.40
C VAL A 236 18.88 -5.03 13.24
N ASP A 237 19.93 -5.70 13.77
CA ASP A 237 20.05 -7.15 13.75
C ASP A 237 18.95 -7.83 14.57
N GLU A 238 18.74 -7.37 15.80
CA GLU A 238 17.71 -7.90 16.70
C GLU A 238 16.29 -7.75 16.11
N PHE A 239 16.00 -6.56 15.56
CA PHE A 239 14.71 -6.31 14.92
C PHE A 239 14.48 -7.25 13.74
N PHE A 240 15.48 -7.38 12.86
CA PHE A 240 15.38 -8.23 11.67
C PHE A 240 15.13 -9.69 12.03
N GLU A 241 15.94 -10.24 12.98
CA GLU A 241 15.74 -11.61 13.41
C GLU A 241 14.36 -11.86 14.02
N LYS A 242 13.90 -10.99 14.90
CA LYS A 242 12.60 -11.13 15.55
C LYS A 242 11.46 -10.97 14.54
N TYR A 243 11.57 -10.03 13.61
CA TYR A 243 10.56 -9.78 12.59
C TYR A 243 10.34 -11.00 11.69
N PHE A 244 11.42 -11.61 11.19
CA PHE A 244 11.33 -12.78 10.32
C PHE A 244 11.01 -14.09 11.06
N LYS A 245 11.24 -14.15 12.37
CA LYS A 245 10.73 -15.23 13.24
C LYS A 245 9.24 -15.11 13.54
N GLY A 246 8.58 -14.06 13.08
CA GLY A 246 7.14 -13.84 13.31
C GLY A 246 6.80 -13.47 14.75
N VAL A 247 7.72 -12.81 15.45
CA VAL A 247 7.51 -12.35 16.82
C VAL A 247 6.46 -11.24 16.83
N ASP A 248 5.62 -11.24 17.87
CA ASP A 248 4.54 -10.27 18.05
C ASP A 248 5.04 -8.81 17.98
N ALA A 249 4.22 -7.93 17.39
CA ALA A 249 4.54 -6.51 17.20
C ALA A 249 4.85 -5.80 18.54
N SER A 250 4.27 -6.23 19.66
CA SER A 250 4.54 -5.69 20.99
C SER A 250 6.00 -5.86 21.44
N LYS A 251 6.69 -6.87 20.90
CA LYS A 251 8.12 -7.12 21.18
C LYS A 251 9.07 -6.49 20.14
N LEU A 252 8.54 -6.10 18.99
CA LEU A 252 9.27 -5.39 17.93
C LEU A 252 9.27 -3.87 18.16
N SER A 253 8.13 -3.34 18.63
CA SER A 253 7.94 -1.91 18.83
C SER A 253 9.00 -1.28 19.74
N PRO A 254 9.39 -1.86 20.90
CA PRO A 254 10.39 -1.27 21.77
C PRO A 254 11.73 -1.02 21.09
N ILE A 255 12.16 -1.89 20.18
CA ILE A 255 13.44 -1.74 19.47
C ILE A 255 13.38 -0.50 18.55
N ILE A 256 12.30 -0.36 17.80
CA ILE A 256 12.09 0.80 16.94
C ILE A 256 11.84 2.08 17.76
N ASP A 257 11.15 1.96 18.90
CA ASP A 257 10.86 3.11 19.77
C ASP A 257 12.12 3.70 20.40
N THR A 258 13.10 2.87 20.73
CA THR A 258 14.41 3.32 21.23
C THR A 258 15.10 4.22 20.19
N SER A 259 15.21 3.77 18.95
CA SER A 259 15.81 4.58 17.87
C SER A 259 14.96 5.81 17.54
N ALA A 260 13.63 5.69 17.59
CA ALA A 260 12.74 6.85 17.39
C ALA A 260 12.88 7.90 18.51
N GLN A 261 13.05 7.48 19.76
CA GLN A 261 13.31 8.35 20.89
C GLN A 261 14.66 9.07 20.74
N ARG A 262 15.69 8.35 20.33
CA ARG A 262 17.02 8.89 20.04
C ARG A 262 16.94 10.00 19.00
N PHE A 263 16.27 9.75 17.86
CA PHE A 263 16.06 10.73 16.81
C PHE A 263 15.20 11.93 17.24
N ASN A 264 14.11 11.68 17.94
CA ASN A 264 13.12 12.72 18.25
C ASN A 264 13.58 13.63 19.40
N ILE A 265 14.34 13.08 20.38
CA ILE A 265 14.60 13.74 21.67
C ILE A 265 16.10 13.77 22.01
N GLU A 266 16.79 12.61 22.04
CA GLU A 266 18.10 12.50 22.70
C GLU A 266 19.23 13.15 21.91
N LEU A 267 19.18 13.13 20.59
CA LEU A 267 20.22 13.71 19.72
C LEU A 267 20.10 15.24 19.59
N GLU A 268 19.04 15.86 20.13
CA GLU A 268 18.81 17.31 20.09
C GLU A 268 18.98 17.95 18.71
N LEU A 269 18.64 17.18 17.65
CA LEU A 269 18.79 17.59 16.25
C LEU A 269 17.89 18.77 15.91
N GLU A 270 18.42 19.70 15.13
CA GLU A 270 17.65 20.79 14.54
C GLU A 270 16.62 20.24 13.51
N ASP A 271 15.55 21.00 13.27
CA ASP A 271 14.48 20.57 12.35
C ASP A 271 14.99 20.30 10.93
N GLU A 272 16.02 21.04 10.48
CA GLU A 272 16.67 20.82 9.17
C GLU A 272 17.45 19.51 9.14
N GLU A 273 18.18 19.17 10.20
CA GLU A 273 18.93 17.92 10.32
C GLU A 273 17.99 16.71 10.38
N LYS A 274 16.89 16.86 11.12
CA LYS A 274 15.81 15.85 11.16
C LYS A 274 15.19 15.62 9.79
N ALA A 275 14.96 16.71 9.04
CA ALA A 275 14.38 16.63 7.70
C ALA A 275 15.34 15.94 6.73
N ASP A 276 16.63 16.32 6.74
CA ASP A 276 17.67 15.75 5.88
C ASP A 276 17.86 14.25 6.16
N TYR A 277 17.99 13.88 7.45
CA TYR A 277 18.09 12.47 7.83
C TYR A 277 16.89 11.64 7.36
N LYS A 278 15.69 12.15 7.58
CA LYS A 278 14.47 11.46 7.15
C LYS A 278 14.36 11.34 5.63
N ILE A 279 14.88 12.32 4.88
CA ILE A 279 14.98 12.27 3.42
C ILE A 279 15.96 11.17 3.00
N LYS A 280 17.16 11.12 3.57
CA LYS A 280 18.18 10.09 3.30
C LYS A 280 17.68 8.69 3.63
N ALA A 281 17.01 8.51 4.77
CA ALA A 281 16.39 7.24 5.13
C ALA A 281 15.33 6.78 4.12
N LYS A 282 14.47 7.70 3.65
CA LYS A 282 13.49 7.42 2.60
C LYS A 282 14.14 7.11 1.25
N GLN A 283 15.23 7.79 0.91
CA GLN A 283 16.00 7.54 -0.32
C GLN A 283 16.63 6.16 -0.27
N PHE A 284 17.28 5.79 0.83
CA PHE A 284 17.86 4.47 1.01
C PHE A 284 16.81 3.36 0.83
N VAL A 285 15.67 3.47 1.51
CA VAL A 285 14.56 2.50 1.40
C VAL A 285 14.03 2.42 -0.04
N LYS A 286 13.91 3.56 -0.73
CA LYS A 286 13.43 3.60 -2.11
C LYS A 286 14.43 2.92 -3.06
N ILE A 287 15.70 3.32 -3.00
CA ILE A 287 16.75 2.83 -3.92
C ILE A 287 17.04 1.36 -3.67
N TYR A 288 17.22 0.95 -2.41
CA TYR A 288 17.43 -0.46 -2.07
C TYR A 288 16.25 -1.34 -2.50
N GLY A 289 15.02 -0.89 -2.25
CA GLY A 289 13.82 -1.61 -2.68
C GLY A 289 13.73 -1.82 -4.20
N GLN A 290 14.27 -0.89 -4.99
CA GLN A 290 14.36 -1.03 -6.44
C GLN A 290 15.50 -1.96 -6.86
N MET A 291 16.64 -1.85 -6.19
CA MET A 291 17.86 -2.59 -6.55
C MET A 291 17.87 -4.04 -6.06
N SER A 292 17.24 -4.33 -4.93
CA SER A 292 17.24 -5.67 -4.32
C SER A 292 16.71 -6.79 -5.25
N SER A 293 15.85 -6.42 -6.21
CA SER A 293 15.33 -7.36 -7.20
C SER A 293 16.29 -7.64 -8.37
N ILE A 294 17.35 -6.85 -8.50
CA ILE A 294 18.22 -6.82 -9.69
C ILE A 294 19.68 -7.13 -9.31
N MET A 295 20.03 -6.93 -8.03
CA MET A 295 21.40 -7.21 -7.58
C MET A 295 21.74 -8.69 -7.67
N PRO A 296 22.91 -9.06 -8.23
CA PRO A 296 23.32 -10.45 -8.38
C PRO A 296 23.75 -11.09 -7.06
N TYR A 297 23.78 -10.36 -5.96
CA TYR A 297 24.16 -10.79 -4.62
C TYR A 297 23.40 -9.97 -3.57
N GLU A 298 23.11 -10.61 -2.46
CA GLU A 298 22.47 -9.96 -1.32
C GLU A 298 23.50 -9.32 -0.41
N ILE A 299 23.33 -8.03 -0.09
CA ILE A 299 24.06 -7.37 0.98
C ILE A 299 23.17 -7.41 2.23
N VAL A 300 23.33 -8.44 3.02
CA VAL A 300 22.48 -8.75 4.20
C VAL A 300 22.33 -7.53 5.14
N ALA A 301 23.39 -6.75 5.32
CA ALA A 301 23.35 -5.55 6.16
C ALA A 301 22.39 -4.48 5.61
N TRP A 302 22.29 -4.34 4.29
CA TRP A 302 21.38 -3.38 3.67
C TRP A 302 19.93 -3.85 3.72
N GLU A 303 19.70 -5.15 3.58
CA GLU A 303 18.37 -5.72 3.74
C GLU A 303 17.84 -5.52 5.15
N LYS A 304 18.67 -5.80 6.15
CA LYS A 304 18.31 -5.58 7.54
C LYS A 304 17.97 -4.11 7.82
N LEU A 305 18.82 -3.19 7.35
CA LEU A 305 18.59 -1.75 7.49
C LEU A 305 17.35 -1.29 6.73
N PHE A 306 17.10 -1.81 5.55
CA PHE A 306 15.88 -1.51 4.78
C PHE A 306 14.61 -1.83 5.56
N TRP A 307 14.53 -3.02 6.12
CA TRP A 307 13.38 -3.42 6.94
C TRP A 307 13.25 -2.59 8.20
N PHE A 308 14.35 -2.34 8.88
CA PHE A 308 14.37 -1.50 10.08
C PHE A 308 13.88 -0.08 9.80
N LEU A 309 14.41 0.57 8.79
CA LEU A 309 14.03 1.92 8.40
C LEU A 309 12.56 2.04 7.96
N LYS A 310 11.99 1.02 7.33
CA LYS A 310 10.55 1.01 6.99
C LYS A 310 9.65 1.16 8.21
N PHE A 311 10.06 0.65 9.35
CA PHE A 311 9.32 0.80 10.60
C PHE A 311 9.72 2.03 11.41
N LEU A 312 10.97 2.49 11.28
CA LEU A 312 11.46 3.67 11.98
C LEU A 312 10.95 4.99 11.38
N ILE A 313 10.99 5.13 10.05
CA ILE A 313 10.60 6.38 9.34
C ILE A 313 9.22 6.92 9.77
N PRO A 314 8.17 6.10 9.93
CA PRO A 314 6.87 6.58 10.40
C PRO A 314 6.88 7.17 11.81
N LYS A 315 7.85 6.76 12.66
CA LYS A 315 7.98 7.22 14.06
C LYS A 315 8.90 8.44 14.22
N MET A 316 9.58 8.85 13.15
CA MET A 316 10.39 10.07 13.11
C MET A 316 9.48 11.29 13.04
N ILE A 317 9.45 12.11 14.08
CA ILE A 317 8.60 13.29 14.19
C ILE A 317 9.41 14.54 13.82
N ILE A 318 8.87 15.34 12.91
CA ILE A 318 9.34 16.70 12.63
C ILE A 318 8.20 17.61 13.09
N LYS A 319 8.47 18.58 13.98
CA LYS A 319 7.44 19.44 14.56
C LYS A 319 6.67 20.20 13.48
N ASP A 320 5.36 20.11 13.54
CA ASP A 320 4.43 20.80 12.64
C ASP A 320 3.64 21.86 13.43
N LYS A 321 3.70 23.11 13.03
CA LYS A 321 3.13 24.24 13.81
C LYS A 321 1.61 24.46 13.65
N ASP A 322 0.92 23.70 12.79
CA ASP A 322 -0.45 24.05 12.36
C ASP A 322 -1.51 22.93 12.48
N GLN A 323 -1.32 21.96 13.38
CA GLN A 323 -2.17 20.76 13.44
C GLN A 323 -3.59 21.04 13.98
N ASP A 324 -3.72 21.88 15.00
CA ASP A 324 -5.00 22.08 15.74
C ASP A 324 -6.08 22.80 14.91
N LYS A 325 -5.69 23.81 14.12
CA LYS A 325 -6.63 24.56 13.25
C LYS A 325 -7.17 23.75 12.08
N LEU A 326 -6.38 22.78 11.59
CA LEU A 326 -6.78 21.93 10.50
C LEU A 326 -7.79 20.87 10.93
N ASP A 327 -7.66 20.33 12.14
CA ASP A 327 -8.60 19.33 12.67
C ASP A 327 -10.00 19.95 12.89
N GLU A 328 -10.11 21.22 13.27
CA GLU A 328 -11.37 21.93 13.36
C GLU A 328 -12.05 22.12 12.00
N LEU A 329 -11.27 22.45 10.96
CA LEU A 329 -11.75 22.55 9.58
C LEU A 329 -12.23 21.19 9.04
N LEU A 330 -11.52 20.11 9.32
CA LEU A 330 -11.87 18.76 8.86
C LEU A 330 -13.20 18.29 9.46
N ASN A 331 -13.47 18.62 10.71
CA ASN A 331 -14.73 18.26 11.37
C ASN A 331 -15.96 19.00 10.82
N SER A 332 -15.76 20.07 10.03
CA SER A 332 -16.82 20.86 9.41
C SER A 332 -17.19 20.37 7.98
N VAL A 333 -16.55 19.31 7.45
CA VAL A 333 -16.80 18.83 6.09
C VAL A 333 -18.19 18.21 5.94
N ASP A 334 -18.96 18.69 4.98
CA ASP A 334 -20.21 18.04 4.57
C ASP A 334 -19.95 16.97 3.51
N LEU A 335 -20.02 15.72 3.96
CA LEU A 335 -19.76 14.54 3.11
C LEU A 335 -20.90 14.22 2.13
N SER A 336 -22.08 14.82 2.30
CA SER A 336 -23.20 14.60 1.39
C SER A 336 -22.94 15.15 -0.02
N THR A 337 -21.97 16.08 -0.12
CA THR A 337 -21.56 16.69 -1.39
C THR A 337 -20.39 15.98 -2.07
N TYR A 338 -19.82 14.95 -1.43
CA TYR A 338 -18.74 14.17 -2.02
C TYR A 338 -19.27 13.15 -3.02
N GLY A 339 -18.88 13.30 -4.28
CA GLY A 339 -19.21 12.38 -5.36
C GLY A 339 -17.97 11.67 -5.92
N LEU A 340 -18.14 10.44 -6.37
CA LEU A 340 -17.11 9.72 -7.12
C LEU A 340 -17.37 9.94 -8.63
N GLU A 341 -16.48 10.67 -9.29
CA GLU A 341 -16.53 10.86 -10.73
C GLU A 341 -15.71 9.78 -11.44
N ARG A 342 -16.30 9.21 -12.48
CA ARG A 342 -15.64 8.21 -13.32
C ARG A 342 -14.73 8.89 -14.34
N VAL A 343 -13.43 8.96 -14.06
CA VAL A 343 -12.46 9.70 -14.87
C VAL A 343 -12.03 8.91 -16.12
N LYS A 344 -11.87 7.58 -16.02
CA LYS A 344 -11.46 6.72 -17.14
C LYS A 344 -12.16 5.37 -17.11
N LEU A 345 -12.57 4.89 -18.27
CA LEU A 345 -13.31 3.67 -18.49
C LEU A 345 -12.53 2.76 -19.43
N GLY A 346 -12.24 1.53 -18.96
CA GLY A 346 -11.73 0.49 -19.85
C GLY A 346 -10.34 0.78 -20.44
N VAL A 347 -9.51 1.57 -19.75
CA VAL A 347 -8.13 1.76 -20.19
C VAL A 347 -7.35 0.48 -19.86
N SER A 348 -6.97 -0.26 -20.89
CA SER A 348 -5.98 -1.33 -20.77
C SER A 348 -4.61 -0.67 -20.61
N ILE A 349 -3.91 -0.97 -19.52
CA ILE A 349 -2.49 -0.66 -19.41
C ILE A 349 -1.76 -1.72 -20.22
N GLY A 350 -1.55 -1.45 -21.51
CA GLY A 350 -0.67 -2.25 -22.34
C GLY A 350 0.77 -2.02 -21.90
N LEU A 351 1.41 -3.06 -21.43
CA LEU A 351 2.86 -3.10 -21.32
C LEU A 351 3.36 -3.56 -22.69
N ASP A 352 4.25 -2.78 -23.27
CA ASP A 352 4.75 -3.06 -24.60
C ASP A 352 5.60 -4.35 -24.56
N GLU A 353 5.15 -5.42 -25.23
CA GLU A 353 5.86 -6.69 -25.29
C GLU A 353 7.25 -6.55 -25.92
N SER A 354 7.48 -5.52 -26.73
CA SER A 354 8.80 -5.21 -27.28
C SER A 354 9.81 -4.85 -26.19
N ALA A 355 9.36 -4.36 -25.03
CA ALA A 355 10.20 -4.08 -23.88
C ALA A 355 10.74 -5.33 -23.17
N THR A 356 10.19 -6.51 -23.46
CA THR A 356 10.67 -7.79 -22.90
C THR A 356 11.89 -8.36 -23.64
N GLN A 357 12.22 -7.85 -24.82
CA GLN A 357 13.37 -8.25 -25.62
C GLN A 357 14.53 -7.25 -25.51
N LEU A 358 14.90 -6.90 -24.29
CA LEU A 358 16.00 -5.99 -24.07
C LEU A 358 17.33 -6.69 -24.32
N ASP A 359 18.14 -6.07 -25.15
CA ASP A 359 19.56 -6.35 -25.19
C ASP A 359 20.17 -6.08 -23.80
N PRO A 360 20.72 -7.10 -23.13
CA PRO A 360 21.29 -6.94 -21.80
C PRO A 360 22.40 -5.87 -21.74
N GLN A 361 23.00 -5.55 -22.88
CA GLN A 361 24.05 -4.54 -22.97
C GLN A 361 23.50 -3.12 -23.08
N ASN A 362 22.20 -2.97 -23.35
CA ASN A 362 21.57 -1.67 -23.59
C ASN A 362 20.39 -1.37 -22.66
N ALA A 363 20.22 -2.15 -21.60
CA ALA A 363 19.16 -1.97 -20.66
C ALA A 363 19.35 -0.68 -19.86
N ASN A 364 18.66 0.36 -20.25
CA ASN A 364 18.56 1.59 -19.50
C ASN A 364 17.26 1.60 -18.72
N PRO A 365 17.28 1.42 -17.39
CA PRO A 365 16.07 1.34 -16.58
C PRO A 365 15.24 2.62 -16.57
N ARG A 366 15.70 3.68 -17.19
CA ARG A 366 15.01 4.98 -17.21
C ARG A 366 14.67 5.47 -18.59
N GLY A 367 14.95 4.66 -19.62
CA GLY A 367 14.97 5.21 -20.95
C GLY A 367 15.75 6.52 -20.91
N ALA A 368 17.00 6.54 -21.26
CA ALA A 368 17.78 7.76 -21.22
C ALA A 368 17.03 8.85 -21.98
N HIS A 369 16.56 9.82 -21.27
CA HIS A 369 16.17 11.16 -21.75
C HIS A 369 16.11 12.12 -20.60
#